data_3cde967f76af553bc65bb7d9a64630c1
#
_entry.id   3cde967f76af553bc65bb7d9a64630c1
#
_cell.length_a   1.000
_cell.length_b   1.000
_cell.length_c   1.000
_cell.angle_alpha   90.00
_cell.angle_beta   90.00
_cell.angle_gamma   90.00
#
_symmetry.space_group_name_H-M   'P 1'
#
loop_
_entity.id
_entity.type
_entity.pdbx_description
1 polymer ?
#
loop_
_entity_poly.entity_id
_entity_poly.type
_entity_poly.pdbx_seq_one_letter_code
_entity_poly.pdbx_strand_id
1 'polypeptide(L)'
;MNNFYFKDPRYKTRAWTFIVYPDSAPSDWRDIIDDLHIPWVESPLHDRDQNPMGDQKKPHWHVLIYSDGPKTFNNVSKLIEGLNTPEVRPCNSIVGLVRYFAHLDNTEKFQYDKDRIIGHSGFDVDTYLAMRPGEELEQIACMMDQVVNENITEYFDLVMYARTYHQHDWFPLLAKSYSYFMKEFIASYRHKLLEESEVN
;
A
#
# COMPACT_ATOMS: atom_id res chain seq x y z
N MET A 1 -0.13 -21.81 -12.35
CA MET A 1 0.85 -21.12 -11.46
C MET A 1 0.29 -21.12 -10.06
N ASN A 2 1.09 -21.54 -9.07
CA ASN A 2 0.62 -21.63 -7.68
C ASN A 2 0.24 -20.22 -7.18
N ASN A 3 -1.04 -20.01 -6.90
CA ASN A 3 -1.60 -18.72 -6.47
C ASN A 3 -1.19 -18.29 -5.04
N PHE A 4 -0.22 -19.00 -4.43
CA PHE A 4 0.19 -18.82 -3.04
C PHE A 4 1.68 -18.44 -2.90
N TYR A 5 2.26 -17.77 -3.89
CA TYR A 5 3.66 -17.32 -3.85
C TYR A 5 4.00 -16.49 -2.60
N PHE A 6 3.01 -15.78 -2.05
CA PHE A 6 3.17 -14.96 -0.84
C PHE A 6 3.31 -15.78 0.45
N LYS A 7 3.05 -17.09 0.44
CA LYS A 7 3.31 -18.00 1.56
C LYS A 7 4.76 -18.49 1.62
N ASP A 8 5.55 -18.24 0.56
CA ASP A 8 7.00 -18.50 0.59
C ASP A 8 7.62 -17.63 1.70
N PRO A 9 8.38 -18.21 2.65
CA PRO A 9 9.00 -17.44 3.74
C PRO A 9 10.02 -16.40 3.29
N ARG A 10 10.46 -16.45 2.04
CA ARG A 10 11.33 -15.44 1.42
C ARG A 10 10.55 -14.24 0.91
N TYR A 11 9.24 -14.42 0.61
CA TYR A 11 8.41 -13.31 0.17
C TYR A 11 8.06 -12.39 1.34
N LYS A 12 8.34 -11.11 1.17
CA LYS A 12 8.10 -10.08 2.18
C LYS A 12 7.55 -8.82 1.51
N THR A 13 6.55 -8.22 2.13
CA THR A 13 6.03 -6.91 1.75
C THR A 13 5.67 -6.09 2.99
N ARG A 14 5.54 -4.77 2.83
CA ARG A 14 5.10 -3.87 3.90
C ARG A 14 3.59 -3.77 3.99
N ALA A 15 2.89 -3.96 2.87
CA ALA A 15 1.45 -3.77 2.74
C ALA A 15 0.73 -5.13 2.68
N TRP A 16 -0.17 -5.35 3.64
CA TRP A 16 -0.99 -6.56 3.72
C TRP A 16 -2.46 -6.18 3.89
N THR A 17 -3.35 -6.93 3.26
CA THR A 17 -4.79 -6.74 3.33
C THR A 17 -5.52 -8.00 3.77
N PHE A 18 -6.63 -7.82 4.44
CA PHE A 18 -7.52 -8.89 4.89
C PHE A 18 -8.95 -8.37 5.05
N ILE A 19 -9.88 -9.28 5.30
CA ILE A 19 -11.29 -8.97 5.48
C ILE A 19 -11.67 -9.24 6.93
N VAL A 20 -12.47 -8.36 7.52
CA VAL A 20 -13.04 -8.51 8.85
C VAL A 20 -14.55 -8.66 8.74
N TYR A 21 -15.12 -9.70 9.34
CA TYR A 21 -16.56 -9.96 9.34
C TYR A 21 -17.18 -9.56 10.68
N PRO A 22 -18.28 -8.77 10.68
CA PRO A 22 -18.95 -8.34 11.92
C PRO A 22 -19.36 -9.46 12.87
N ASP A 23 -19.70 -10.63 12.31
CA ASP A 23 -20.23 -11.76 13.09
C ASP A 23 -19.16 -12.71 13.64
N SER A 24 -17.91 -12.58 13.24
CA SER A 24 -16.81 -13.42 13.72
C SER A 24 -15.67 -12.65 14.40
N ALA A 25 -15.51 -11.37 14.09
CA ALA A 25 -14.50 -10.55 14.74
C ALA A 25 -14.89 -10.21 16.17
N PRO A 26 -13.93 -10.08 17.10
CA PRO A 26 -14.19 -9.53 18.43
C PRO A 26 -14.69 -8.08 18.33
N SER A 27 -15.48 -7.64 19.29
CA SER A 27 -16.08 -6.28 19.29
C SER A 27 -15.03 -5.17 19.31
N ASP A 28 -13.86 -5.43 19.87
CA ASP A 28 -12.69 -4.55 20.01
C ASP A 28 -11.61 -4.77 18.93
N TRP A 29 -11.99 -5.34 17.79
CA TRP A 29 -11.03 -5.69 16.73
C TRP A 29 -10.19 -4.49 16.22
N ARG A 30 -10.73 -3.28 16.29
CA ARG A 30 -10.01 -2.05 15.93
C ARG A 30 -8.92 -1.73 16.94
N ASP A 31 -9.22 -1.86 18.23
CA ASP A 31 -8.26 -1.65 19.30
C ASP A 31 -7.09 -2.64 19.20
N ILE A 32 -7.38 -3.90 18.86
CA ILE A 32 -6.35 -4.93 18.61
C ILE A 32 -5.39 -4.53 17.48
N ILE A 33 -5.88 -3.89 16.41
CA ILE A 33 -5.01 -3.42 15.33
C ILE A 33 -4.28 -2.13 15.76
N ASP A 34 -4.93 -1.20 16.45
CA ASP A 34 -4.32 0.03 16.94
C ASP A 34 -3.16 -0.24 17.91
N ASP A 35 -3.27 -1.28 18.73
CA ASP A 35 -2.20 -1.74 19.64
C ASP A 35 -0.93 -2.22 18.91
N LEU A 36 -1.00 -2.51 17.62
CA LEU A 36 0.17 -2.81 16.81
C LEU A 36 1.01 -1.55 16.51
N HIS A 37 0.46 -0.35 16.71
CA HIS A 37 1.11 0.94 16.48
C HIS A 37 1.69 1.09 15.07
N ILE A 38 1.01 0.54 14.07
CA ILE A 38 1.38 0.65 12.65
C ILE A 38 0.26 1.37 11.88
N PRO A 39 0.57 2.13 10.83
CA PRO A 39 -0.45 2.73 9.98
C PRO A 39 -1.37 1.67 9.37
N TRP A 40 -2.67 1.90 9.44
CA TRP A 40 -3.67 1.04 8.84
C TRP A 40 -4.91 1.81 8.42
N VAL A 41 -5.74 1.21 7.56
CA VAL A 41 -6.95 1.83 7.02
C VAL A 41 -8.04 0.79 6.85
N GLU A 42 -9.28 1.18 7.13
CA GLU A 42 -10.46 0.36 6.91
C GLU A 42 -11.44 0.96 5.91
N SER A 43 -12.14 0.11 5.18
CA SER A 43 -13.24 0.49 4.30
C SER A 43 -14.51 0.84 5.10
N PRO A 44 -15.51 1.53 4.51
CA PRO A 44 -16.89 1.40 4.94
C PRO A 44 -17.30 -0.07 5.04
N LEU A 45 -18.35 -0.37 5.82
CA LEU A 45 -18.91 -1.71 5.81
C LEU A 45 -19.49 -2.04 4.43
N HIS A 46 -18.96 -3.04 3.77
CA HIS A 46 -19.46 -3.56 2.50
C HIS A 46 -20.63 -4.50 2.78
N ASP A 47 -21.83 -3.95 2.86
CA ASP A 47 -23.08 -4.64 3.15
C ASP A 47 -24.02 -4.77 1.92
N ARG A 48 -23.61 -4.24 0.77
CA ARG A 48 -24.38 -4.24 -0.49
C ARG A 48 -23.67 -4.92 -1.66
N ASP A 49 -22.52 -5.54 -1.39
CA ASP A 49 -21.77 -6.26 -2.41
C ASP A 49 -22.50 -7.51 -2.86
N GLN A 50 -22.44 -7.78 -4.17
CA GLN A 50 -22.97 -8.99 -4.78
C GLN A 50 -21.84 -9.86 -5.34
N ASN A 51 -22.05 -11.16 -5.35
CA ASN A 51 -21.19 -12.08 -6.08
C ASN A 51 -21.60 -12.10 -7.59
N PRO A 52 -20.80 -12.72 -8.47
CA PRO A 52 -21.12 -12.78 -9.90
C PRO A 52 -22.44 -13.46 -10.22
N MET A 53 -23.04 -14.24 -9.30
CA MET A 53 -24.33 -14.91 -9.46
C MET A 53 -25.49 -14.04 -8.97
N GLY A 54 -25.21 -12.84 -8.42
CA GLY A 54 -26.23 -11.90 -7.95
C GLY A 54 -26.59 -12.05 -6.46
N ASP A 55 -26.07 -13.06 -5.76
CA ASP A 55 -26.32 -13.22 -4.33
C ASP A 55 -25.56 -12.17 -3.54
N GLN A 56 -26.15 -11.66 -2.46
CA GLN A 56 -25.51 -10.71 -1.57
C GLN A 56 -24.35 -11.38 -0.83
N LYS A 57 -23.20 -10.70 -0.84
CA LYS A 57 -22.05 -11.11 -0.04
C LYS A 57 -22.32 -10.83 1.43
N LYS A 58 -21.67 -11.63 2.28
CA LYS A 58 -21.63 -11.40 3.72
C LYS A 58 -21.05 -10.02 4.01
N PRO A 59 -21.68 -9.19 4.87
CA PRO A 59 -21.13 -7.91 5.26
C PRO A 59 -19.70 -8.03 5.79
N HIS A 60 -18.82 -7.12 5.35
CA HIS A 60 -17.40 -7.17 5.74
C HIS A 60 -16.75 -5.79 5.61
N TRP A 61 -15.67 -5.60 6.35
CA TRP A 61 -14.71 -4.51 6.13
C TRP A 61 -13.49 -5.06 5.41
N HIS A 62 -12.95 -4.29 4.48
CA HIS A 62 -11.59 -4.46 3.99
C HIS A 62 -10.65 -3.70 4.89
N VAL A 63 -9.52 -4.30 5.23
CA VAL A 63 -8.49 -3.68 6.05
C VAL A 63 -7.15 -3.79 5.33
N LEU A 64 -6.37 -2.72 5.36
CA LEU A 64 -4.98 -2.67 4.93
C LEU A 64 -4.13 -2.26 6.12
N ILE A 65 -3.09 -3.03 6.42
CA ILE A 65 -2.02 -2.65 7.35
C ILE A 65 -0.74 -2.35 6.59
N TYR A 66 0.00 -1.34 7.06
CA TYR A 66 1.26 -0.92 6.45
C TYR A 66 2.37 -0.87 7.50
N SER A 67 3.34 -1.78 7.38
CA SER A 67 4.44 -1.93 8.35
C SER A 67 5.67 -1.11 7.97
N ASP A 68 6.42 -0.62 8.96
CA ASP A 68 7.69 0.09 8.75
C ASP A 68 8.75 -0.75 8.04
N GLY A 69 8.75 -2.06 8.26
CA GLY A 69 9.62 -3.03 7.61
C GLY A 69 8.85 -4.14 6.92
N PRO A 70 9.42 -4.77 5.87
CA PRO A 70 8.74 -5.85 5.16
C PRO A 70 8.52 -7.06 6.08
N LYS A 71 7.30 -7.60 6.09
CA LYS A 71 6.86 -8.76 6.87
C LYS A 71 6.51 -9.93 5.95
N THR A 72 6.71 -11.15 6.44
CA THR A 72 6.26 -12.38 5.78
C THR A 72 4.78 -12.64 6.07
N PHE A 73 4.16 -13.51 5.28
CA PHE A 73 2.82 -14.03 5.53
C PHE A 73 2.67 -14.53 6.98
N ASN A 74 3.59 -15.37 7.45
CA ASN A 74 3.53 -15.93 8.80
C ASN A 74 3.62 -14.87 9.91
N ASN A 75 4.44 -13.83 9.70
CA ASN A 75 4.53 -12.73 10.66
C ASN A 75 3.19 -11.99 10.79
N VAL A 76 2.57 -11.66 9.63
CA VAL A 76 1.31 -10.92 9.64
C VAL A 76 0.16 -11.77 10.15
N SER A 77 0.08 -13.05 9.75
CA SER A 77 -0.96 -13.97 10.25
C SER A 77 -0.97 -14.07 11.78
N LYS A 78 0.23 -14.07 12.41
CA LYS A 78 0.35 -14.04 13.88
C LYS A 78 -0.12 -12.73 14.49
N LEU A 79 0.15 -11.59 13.84
CA LEU A 79 -0.25 -10.27 14.35
C LEU A 79 -1.77 -10.13 14.44
N ILE A 80 -2.51 -10.76 13.51
CA ILE A 80 -3.96 -10.64 13.42
C ILE A 80 -4.70 -11.92 13.83
N GLU A 81 -4.03 -12.88 14.46
CA GLU A 81 -4.62 -14.17 14.84
C GLU A 81 -5.89 -14.01 15.70
N GLY A 82 -5.89 -13.02 16.60
CA GLY A 82 -7.03 -12.71 17.47
C GLY A 82 -8.27 -12.14 16.77
N LEU A 83 -8.17 -11.74 15.49
CA LEU A 83 -9.26 -11.09 14.75
C LEU A 83 -10.25 -12.07 14.11
N ASN A 84 -9.98 -13.38 14.16
CA ASN A 84 -10.80 -14.41 13.50
C ASN A 84 -11.05 -14.12 12.01
N THR A 85 -10.04 -13.54 11.34
CA THR A 85 -10.14 -13.16 9.93
C THR A 85 -9.83 -14.34 9.01
N PRO A 86 -10.29 -14.30 7.75
CA PRO A 86 -9.75 -15.16 6.70
C PRO A 86 -8.26 -14.91 6.48
N GLU A 87 -7.73 -15.54 5.44
CA GLU A 87 -6.34 -15.42 5.06
C GLU A 87 -5.94 -13.97 4.70
N VAL A 88 -4.79 -13.52 5.21
CA VAL A 88 -4.16 -12.27 4.76
C VAL A 88 -3.57 -12.42 3.36
N ARG A 89 -3.51 -11.32 2.63
CA ARG A 89 -2.92 -11.27 1.29
C ARG A 89 -2.02 -10.05 1.14
N PRO A 90 -0.96 -10.13 0.31
CA PRO A 90 -0.19 -8.95 -0.02
C PRO A 90 -1.04 -7.93 -0.78
N CYS A 91 -0.87 -6.66 -0.46
CA CYS A 91 -1.44 -5.57 -1.23
C CYS A 91 -0.42 -5.16 -2.31
N ASN A 92 -0.80 -5.31 -3.57
CA ASN A 92 0.06 -4.97 -4.71
C ASN A 92 -0.01 -3.48 -5.08
N SER A 93 -1.13 -2.81 -4.77
CA SER A 93 -1.32 -1.38 -4.99
C SER A 93 -2.16 -0.81 -3.85
N ILE A 94 -1.56 0.04 -3.04
CA ILE A 94 -2.26 0.72 -1.94
C ILE A 94 -3.30 1.69 -2.53
N VAL A 95 -2.93 2.46 -3.55
CA VAL A 95 -3.85 3.38 -4.25
C VAL A 95 -5.07 2.61 -4.77
N GLY A 96 -4.83 1.54 -5.51
CA GLY A 96 -5.91 0.72 -6.07
C GLY A 96 -6.83 0.13 -4.99
N LEU A 97 -6.27 -0.31 -3.85
CA LEU A 97 -7.05 -0.89 -2.77
C LEU A 97 -7.85 0.15 -1.99
N VAL A 98 -7.26 1.30 -1.65
CA VAL A 98 -7.95 2.39 -0.94
C VAL A 98 -9.11 2.94 -1.79
N ARG A 99 -8.91 3.09 -3.10
CA ARG A 99 -9.96 3.49 -4.03
C ARG A 99 -11.03 2.40 -4.19
N TYR A 100 -10.63 1.12 -4.14
CA TYR A 100 -11.56 -0.01 -4.15
C TYR A 100 -12.45 -0.04 -2.90
N PHE A 101 -12.03 0.48 -1.76
CA PHE A 101 -12.84 0.56 -0.54
C PHE A 101 -14.15 1.32 -0.73
N ALA A 102 -14.20 2.26 -1.66
CA ALA A 102 -15.41 2.96 -2.04
C ALA A 102 -15.91 2.56 -3.46
N HIS A 103 -15.26 1.59 -4.12
CA HIS A 103 -15.51 1.14 -5.50
C HIS A 103 -15.35 2.25 -6.54
N LEU A 104 -14.51 3.27 -6.30
CA LEU A 104 -14.41 4.47 -7.14
C LEU A 104 -14.10 4.15 -8.62
N ASP A 105 -13.36 3.06 -8.87
CA ASP A 105 -12.96 2.66 -10.21
C ASP A 105 -13.80 1.48 -10.77
N ASN A 106 -14.84 1.07 -10.02
CA ASN A 106 -15.74 -0.03 -10.35
C ASN A 106 -17.18 0.46 -10.36
N THR A 107 -17.51 1.28 -11.36
CA THR A 107 -18.82 1.97 -11.46
C THR A 107 -20.02 1.04 -11.57
N GLU A 108 -19.80 -0.23 -11.94
CA GLU A 108 -20.81 -1.29 -12.00
C GLU A 108 -21.20 -1.82 -10.61
N LYS A 109 -20.41 -1.52 -9.57
CA LYS A 109 -20.67 -1.93 -8.18
C LYS A 109 -21.38 -0.83 -7.40
N PHE A 110 -21.96 -1.22 -6.27
CA PHE A 110 -22.48 -0.24 -5.32
C PHE A 110 -21.35 0.69 -4.86
N GLN A 111 -21.57 2.02 -5.01
CA GLN A 111 -20.59 3.03 -4.60
C GLN A 111 -20.76 3.34 -3.13
N TYR A 112 -19.71 3.04 -2.32
CA TYR A 112 -19.68 3.40 -0.93
C TYR A 112 -19.17 4.84 -0.77
N ASP A 113 -19.56 5.46 0.32
CA ASP A 113 -19.11 6.82 0.66
C ASP A 113 -17.61 6.81 1.02
N LYS A 114 -16.80 7.47 0.21
CA LYS A 114 -15.35 7.57 0.41
C LYS A 114 -14.97 8.27 1.73
N ASP A 115 -15.83 9.20 2.22
CA ASP A 115 -15.58 9.94 3.46
C ASP A 115 -15.73 9.02 4.70
N ARG A 116 -16.20 7.79 4.50
CA ARG A 116 -16.25 6.73 5.53
C ARG A 116 -15.06 5.76 5.48
N ILE A 117 -14.08 5.99 4.65
CA ILE A 117 -12.77 5.30 4.71
C ILE A 117 -12.00 5.93 5.86
N ILE A 118 -11.60 5.13 6.84
CA ILE A 118 -10.97 5.63 8.05
C ILE A 118 -9.51 5.18 8.11
N GLY A 119 -8.61 6.16 8.13
CA GLY A 119 -7.17 5.93 8.37
C GLY A 119 -6.86 6.00 9.86
N HIS A 120 -6.02 5.11 10.34
CA HIS A 120 -5.60 4.96 11.73
C HIS A 120 -4.07 5.04 11.84
N SER A 121 -3.59 5.39 13.02
CA SER A 121 -2.15 5.42 13.34
C SER A 121 -1.31 6.19 12.31
N GLY A 122 -1.88 7.29 11.78
CA GLY A 122 -1.20 8.16 10.82
C GLY A 122 -1.29 7.73 9.35
N PHE A 123 -2.17 6.79 8.99
CA PHE A 123 -2.45 6.48 7.59
C PHE A 123 -3.21 7.65 6.92
N ASP A 124 -2.62 8.21 5.88
CA ASP A 124 -3.16 9.38 5.16
C ASP A 124 -4.01 8.91 3.96
N VAL A 125 -5.31 8.82 4.19
CA VAL A 125 -6.30 8.36 3.20
C VAL A 125 -6.36 9.30 1.99
N ASP A 126 -6.33 10.61 2.23
CA ASP A 126 -6.53 11.63 1.19
C ASP A 126 -5.45 11.57 0.11
N THR A 127 -4.21 11.31 0.51
CA THR A 127 -3.11 11.10 -0.45
C THR A 127 -3.43 9.99 -1.45
N TYR A 128 -3.96 8.85 -0.98
CA TYR A 128 -4.26 7.72 -1.86
C TYR A 128 -5.55 7.88 -2.66
N LEU A 129 -6.53 8.61 -2.15
CA LEU A 129 -7.76 8.93 -2.89
C LEU A 129 -7.54 9.95 -4.01
N ALA A 130 -6.60 10.87 -3.83
CA ALA A 130 -6.26 11.88 -4.83
C ALA A 130 -5.58 11.28 -6.07
N MET A 131 -4.89 10.13 -5.94
CA MET A 131 -4.18 9.46 -7.03
C MET A 131 -5.15 8.63 -7.90
N ARG A 132 -4.88 8.59 -9.21
CA ARG A 132 -5.55 7.67 -10.13
C ARG A 132 -4.89 6.29 -10.11
N PRO A 133 -5.63 5.19 -10.40
CA PRO A 133 -5.02 3.88 -10.57
C PRO A 133 -3.90 3.92 -11.63
N GLY A 134 -2.70 3.40 -11.27
CA GLY A 134 -1.54 3.42 -12.13
C GLY A 134 -0.70 4.70 -12.06
N GLU A 135 -1.23 5.81 -11.58
CA GLU A 135 -0.51 7.08 -11.42
C GLU A 135 0.72 6.94 -10.52
N GLU A 136 0.63 6.08 -9.52
CA GLU A 136 1.73 5.72 -8.63
C GLU A 136 2.98 5.20 -9.41
N LEU A 137 2.77 4.33 -10.38
CA LEU A 137 3.85 3.82 -11.24
C LEU A 137 4.36 4.87 -12.22
N GLU A 138 3.48 5.72 -12.74
CA GLU A 138 3.86 6.86 -13.58
C GLU A 138 4.73 7.82 -12.79
N GLN A 139 4.36 8.14 -11.55
CA GLN A 139 5.16 9.01 -10.68
C GLN A 139 6.54 8.41 -10.36
N ILE A 140 6.61 7.09 -10.12
CA ILE A 140 7.88 6.39 -9.89
C ILE A 140 8.76 6.48 -11.15
N ALA A 141 8.20 6.26 -12.34
CA ALA A 141 8.94 6.39 -13.60
C ALA A 141 9.48 7.82 -13.76
N CYS A 142 8.66 8.84 -13.48
CA CYS A 142 9.11 10.22 -13.50
C CYS A 142 10.25 10.50 -12.50
N MET A 143 10.19 9.91 -11.30
CA MET A 143 11.29 10.03 -10.33
C MET A 143 12.58 9.37 -10.82
N MET A 144 12.48 8.21 -11.49
CA MET A 144 13.63 7.53 -12.08
C MET A 144 14.26 8.37 -13.20
N ASP A 145 13.42 8.95 -14.08
CA ASP A 145 13.88 9.85 -15.14
C ASP A 145 14.57 11.11 -14.55
N GLN A 146 14.01 11.68 -13.49
CA GLN A 146 14.62 12.83 -12.80
C GLN A 146 15.99 12.48 -12.21
N VAL A 147 16.13 11.31 -11.60
CA VAL A 147 17.42 10.82 -11.08
C VAL A 147 18.47 10.77 -12.17
N VAL A 148 18.11 10.23 -13.32
CA VAL A 148 19.04 10.08 -14.47
C VAL A 148 19.35 11.44 -15.11
N ASN A 149 18.34 12.26 -15.38
CA ASN A 149 18.50 13.54 -16.09
C ASN A 149 19.30 14.57 -15.30
N GLU A 150 19.14 14.58 -13.97
CA GLU A 150 19.82 15.54 -13.08
C GLU A 150 21.05 14.93 -12.39
N ASN A 151 21.46 13.71 -12.74
CA ASN A 151 22.58 13.00 -12.13
C ASN A 151 22.48 12.95 -10.58
N ILE A 152 21.28 12.65 -10.06
CA ILE A 152 21.07 12.52 -8.62
C ILE A 152 21.70 11.21 -8.13
N THR A 153 22.77 11.32 -7.35
CA THR A 153 23.52 10.17 -6.83
C THR A 153 23.22 9.85 -5.36
N GLU A 154 22.46 10.71 -4.67
CA GLU A 154 22.06 10.51 -3.28
C GLU A 154 20.55 10.59 -3.10
N TYR A 155 20.01 9.65 -2.30
CA TYR A 155 18.58 9.62 -2.00
C TYR A 155 18.09 10.88 -1.29
N PHE A 156 18.96 11.51 -0.50
CA PHE A 156 18.68 12.77 0.17
C PHE A 156 18.27 13.85 -0.84
N ASP A 157 18.99 13.97 -1.94
CA ASP A 157 18.75 15.03 -2.95
C ASP A 157 17.40 14.83 -3.64
N LEU A 158 17.05 13.58 -3.97
CA LEU A 158 15.72 13.25 -4.51
C LEU A 158 14.60 13.59 -3.52
N VAL A 159 14.78 13.27 -2.24
CA VAL A 159 13.77 13.56 -1.19
C VAL A 159 13.61 15.07 -1.00
N MET A 160 14.70 15.84 -1.01
CA MET A 160 14.63 17.29 -0.88
C MET A 160 14.01 17.96 -2.10
N TYR A 161 14.30 17.45 -3.30
CA TYR A 161 13.65 17.87 -4.53
C TYR A 161 12.14 17.61 -4.47
N ALA A 162 11.73 16.39 -4.14
CA ALA A 162 10.33 16.00 -4.02
C ALA A 162 9.60 16.85 -2.96
N ARG A 163 10.21 17.07 -1.81
CA ARG A 163 9.64 17.90 -0.74
C ARG A 163 9.40 19.35 -1.20
N THR A 164 10.26 19.88 -2.07
CA THR A 164 10.19 21.26 -2.52
C THR A 164 9.21 21.46 -3.67
N TYR A 165 9.21 20.54 -4.64
CA TYR A 165 8.51 20.73 -5.92
C TYR A 165 7.35 19.75 -6.12
N HIS A 166 7.32 18.63 -5.38
CA HIS A 166 6.39 17.52 -5.54
C HIS A 166 5.82 17.06 -4.18
N GLN A 167 5.40 18.04 -3.36
CA GLN A 167 5.00 17.82 -1.97
C GLN A 167 3.77 16.89 -1.84
N HIS A 168 2.87 16.90 -2.82
CA HIS A 168 1.61 16.17 -2.76
C HIS A 168 1.58 14.88 -3.59
N ASP A 169 2.59 14.64 -4.43
CA ASP A 169 2.69 13.47 -5.31
C ASP A 169 3.94 12.62 -4.97
N TRP A 170 5.14 13.08 -5.23
CA TRP A 170 6.37 12.30 -5.03
C TRP A 170 6.77 12.14 -3.57
N PHE A 171 6.69 13.23 -2.79
CA PHE A 171 7.19 13.20 -1.40
C PHE A 171 6.47 12.16 -0.53
N PRO A 172 5.12 12.00 -0.56
CA PRO A 172 4.43 10.94 0.16
C PRO A 172 4.84 9.53 -0.30
N LEU A 173 5.04 9.33 -1.60
CA LEU A 173 5.49 8.04 -2.14
C LEU A 173 6.89 7.66 -1.65
N LEU A 174 7.83 8.62 -1.67
CA LEU A 174 9.19 8.42 -1.17
C LEU A 174 9.21 8.21 0.35
N ALA A 175 8.43 8.96 1.11
CA ALA A 175 8.43 8.88 2.56
C ALA A 175 7.78 7.61 3.10
N LYS A 176 6.72 7.10 2.44
CA LYS A 176 5.87 6.04 2.97
C LYS A 176 6.03 4.69 2.27
N SER A 177 6.21 4.68 0.94
CA SER A 177 6.04 3.46 0.14
C SER A 177 7.27 3.01 -0.63
N TYR A 178 7.97 3.91 -1.31
CA TYR A 178 9.00 3.56 -2.29
C TYR A 178 10.42 3.97 -1.89
N SER A 179 10.66 4.29 -0.63
CA SER A 179 11.98 4.68 -0.13
C SER A 179 13.07 3.64 -0.44
N TYR A 180 12.77 2.36 -0.20
CA TYR A 180 13.72 1.28 -0.46
C TYR A 180 14.03 1.14 -1.94
N PHE A 181 12.99 1.06 -2.78
CA PHE A 181 13.15 0.93 -4.24
C PHE A 181 13.99 2.07 -4.81
N MET A 182 13.68 3.32 -4.47
CA MET A 182 14.40 4.48 -5.01
C MET A 182 15.83 4.59 -4.48
N LYS A 183 16.09 4.16 -3.23
CA LYS A 183 17.47 4.05 -2.72
C LYS A 183 18.30 3.06 -3.51
N GLU A 184 17.77 1.85 -3.78
CA GLU A 184 18.45 0.82 -4.57
C GLU A 184 18.66 1.29 -6.01
N PHE A 185 17.68 1.96 -6.61
CA PHE A 185 17.80 2.53 -7.95
C PHE A 185 18.93 3.56 -8.02
N ILE A 186 18.97 4.52 -7.09
CA ILE A 186 20.02 5.56 -7.04
C ILE A 186 21.39 4.92 -6.77
N ALA A 187 21.49 3.95 -5.89
CA ALA A 187 22.74 3.23 -5.63
C ALA A 187 23.26 2.51 -6.88
N SER A 188 22.37 1.82 -7.60
CA SER A 188 22.70 1.16 -8.87
C SER A 188 23.11 2.15 -9.96
N TYR A 189 22.42 3.28 -10.07
CA TYR A 189 22.76 4.34 -11.01
C TYR A 189 24.14 4.94 -10.71
N ARG A 190 24.45 5.25 -9.45
CA ARG A 190 25.77 5.74 -9.02
C ARG A 190 26.89 4.75 -9.36
N HIS A 191 26.70 3.44 -9.14
CA HIS A 191 27.66 2.42 -9.56
C HIS A 191 27.94 2.44 -11.04
N LYS A 192 26.88 2.56 -11.86
CA LYS A 192 27.02 2.65 -13.32
C LYS A 192 27.87 3.87 -13.73
N LEU A 193 27.66 5.03 -13.12
CA LEU A 193 28.45 6.25 -13.40
C LEU A 193 29.94 6.06 -13.05
N LEU A 194 30.26 5.35 -11.96
CA LEU A 194 31.63 5.07 -11.56
C LEU A 194 32.32 4.15 -12.57
N GLU A 195 31.68 3.08 -13.01
CA GLU A 195 32.19 2.17 -14.04
C GLU A 195 32.47 2.90 -15.35
N GLU A 196 31.57 3.80 -15.80
CA GLU A 196 31.74 4.59 -17.00
C GLU A 196 32.92 5.59 -16.89
N SER A 197 33.21 6.08 -15.68
CA SER A 197 34.33 7.01 -15.42
C SER A 197 35.70 6.32 -15.39
N GLU A 198 35.77 5.02 -15.09
CA GLU A 198 37.02 4.23 -15.08
C GLU A 198 37.45 3.72 -16.47
N VAL A 199 36.54 3.75 -17.44
CA VAL A 199 36.80 3.27 -18.83
C VAL A 199 37.24 4.39 -19.77
N ASN A 200 37.13 5.67 -19.35
CA ASN A 200 37.57 6.84 -20.12
C ASN A 200 38.88 7.42 -19.55
#